data_d6dadad295a3a89aaa93e4b574c79b2d
#
_entry.id   d6dadad295a3a89aaa93e4b574c79b2d
#
_cell.length_a   1.000
_cell.length_b   1.000
_cell.length_c   1.000
_cell.angle_alpha   90.00
_cell.angle_beta   90.00
_cell.angle_gamma   90.00
#
_symmetry.space_group_name_H-M   'P 1'
#
loop_
_entity.id
_entity.type
_entity.pdbx_description
1 polymer ?
#
loop_
_entity_poly.entity_id
_entity_poly.type
_entity_poly.pdbx_seq_one_letter_code
_entity_poly.pdbx_strand_id
1 'polypeptide(L)'
;MNQWAVIWSVRDSFIAGLLATLELFITAAIAGLIIGVALCYLTEYQKKTLNRLIIGFVSLMRAIPFLILAYLLYYGLPQVGISLEPWTAGLIALIIYHGAYFFEILRSQRRVFSGGYIEAAVAQGFSRYKIFRHIILPNILSSALPLMGNQLIICLKDTAFLSIITVQEITAAANSVQATYFIPFNAFIVAIGLYWAISILLELL
;
A
#
# COMPACT_ATOMS: atom_id res chain seq x y z
N MET A 1 -13.61 -31.41 -21.26
CA MET A 1 -14.26 -30.08 -21.24
C MET A 1 -13.23 -29.04 -21.68
N ASN A 2 -13.64 -28.03 -22.44
CA ASN A 2 -12.74 -26.92 -22.76
C ASN A 2 -12.41 -26.16 -21.45
N GLN A 3 -11.13 -26.05 -21.11
CA GLN A 3 -10.68 -25.42 -19.86
C GLN A 3 -11.17 -23.97 -19.75
N TRP A 4 -11.30 -23.26 -20.87
CA TRP A 4 -11.86 -21.90 -20.89
C TRP A 4 -13.37 -21.86 -20.56
N ALA A 5 -14.12 -22.92 -20.91
CA ALA A 5 -15.52 -23.03 -20.50
C ALA A 5 -15.67 -23.18 -18.96
N VAL A 6 -14.70 -23.86 -18.32
CA VAL A 6 -14.65 -23.93 -16.85
C VAL A 6 -14.36 -22.55 -16.28
N ILE A 7 -13.38 -21.81 -16.79
CA ILE A 7 -13.09 -20.43 -16.35
C ILE A 7 -14.35 -19.56 -16.46
N TRP A 8 -15.07 -19.66 -17.57
CA TRP A 8 -16.30 -18.89 -17.76
C TRP A 8 -17.39 -19.23 -16.74
N SER A 9 -17.52 -20.51 -16.37
CA SER A 9 -18.51 -20.95 -15.37
C SER A 9 -18.20 -20.47 -13.95
N VAL A 10 -16.92 -20.17 -13.64
CA VAL A 10 -16.46 -19.68 -12.32
C VAL A 10 -16.07 -18.19 -12.32
N ARG A 11 -16.42 -17.45 -13.36
CA ARG A 11 -16.07 -16.03 -13.51
C ARG A 11 -16.47 -15.18 -12.30
N ASP A 12 -17.57 -15.51 -11.63
CA ASP A 12 -18.07 -14.76 -10.48
C ASP A 12 -17.09 -14.78 -9.30
N SER A 13 -16.32 -15.86 -9.15
CA SER A 13 -15.22 -15.92 -8.16
C SER A 13 -14.10 -14.96 -8.50
N PHE A 14 -13.73 -14.82 -9.77
CA PHE A 14 -12.72 -13.85 -10.20
C PHE A 14 -13.22 -12.41 -10.07
N ILE A 15 -14.51 -12.15 -10.36
CA ILE A 15 -15.12 -10.82 -10.16
C ILE A 15 -15.13 -10.46 -8.67
N ALA A 16 -15.54 -11.37 -7.80
CA ALA A 16 -15.50 -11.16 -6.35
C ALA A 16 -14.07 -10.91 -5.85
N GLY A 17 -13.10 -11.71 -6.31
CA GLY A 17 -11.68 -11.51 -6.00
C GLY A 17 -11.14 -10.16 -6.50
N LEU A 18 -11.54 -9.73 -7.70
CA LEU A 18 -11.19 -8.43 -8.26
C LEU A 18 -11.72 -7.28 -7.39
N LEU A 19 -12.98 -7.33 -7.00
CA LEU A 19 -13.59 -6.31 -6.12
C LEU A 19 -12.89 -6.26 -4.76
N ALA A 20 -12.60 -7.41 -4.16
CA ALA A 20 -11.87 -7.51 -2.91
C ALA A 20 -10.45 -6.92 -3.02
N THR A 21 -9.73 -7.24 -4.12
CA THR A 21 -8.40 -6.66 -4.40
C THR A 21 -8.48 -5.14 -4.52
N LEU A 22 -9.45 -4.60 -5.26
CA LEU A 22 -9.61 -3.15 -5.43
C LEU A 22 -9.95 -2.47 -4.11
N GLU A 23 -10.83 -3.04 -3.29
CA GLU A 23 -11.19 -2.50 -1.99
C GLU A 23 -9.97 -2.44 -1.05
N LEU A 24 -9.22 -3.54 -0.94
CA LEU A 24 -7.97 -3.60 -0.15
C LEU A 24 -6.97 -2.56 -0.63
N PHE A 25 -6.70 -2.55 -1.93
CA PHE A 25 -5.72 -1.67 -2.56
C PHE A 25 -6.07 -0.19 -2.35
N ILE A 26 -7.30 0.22 -2.70
CA ILE A 26 -7.73 1.63 -2.62
C ILE A 26 -7.71 2.10 -1.16
N THR A 27 -8.26 1.28 -0.25
CA THR A 27 -8.29 1.62 1.17
C THR A 27 -6.88 1.74 1.74
N ALA A 28 -6.01 0.78 1.43
CA ALA A 28 -4.62 0.79 1.89
C ALA A 28 -3.81 1.94 1.30
N ALA A 29 -4.00 2.25 0.02
CA ALA A 29 -3.31 3.36 -0.65
C ALA A 29 -3.68 4.71 -0.04
N ILE A 30 -4.98 4.96 0.15
CA ILE A 30 -5.48 6.23 0.73
C ILE A 30 -5.02 6.35 2.20
N ALA A 31 -5.27 5.34 3.02
CA ALA A 31 -4.90 5.38 4.43
C ALA A 31 -3.37 5.44 4.62
N GLY A 32 -2.61 4.67 3.84
CA GLY A 32 -1.15 4.70 3.84
C GLY A 32 -0.59 6.07 3.44
N LEU A 33 -1.17 6.71 2.40
CA LEU A 33 -0.77 8.05 2.00
C LEU A 33 -1.05 9.09 3.10
N ILE A 34 -2.22 9.02 3.74
CA ILE A 34 -2.57 9.90 4.86
C ILE A 34 -1.56 9.73 6.00
N ILE A 35 -1.22 8.49 6.36
CA ILE A 35 -0.19 8.20 7.38
C ILE A 35 1.16 8.75 6.93
N GLY A 36 1.57 8.53 5.68
CA GLY A 36 2.83 9.05 5.15
C GLY A 36 2.94 10.58 5.25
N VAL A 37 1.88 11.30 4.88
CA VAL A 37 1.78 12.77 5.00
C VAL A 37 1.82 13.21 6.46
N ALA A 38 1.07 12.54 7.35
CA ALA A 38 1.06 12.84 8.77
C ALA A 38 2.43 12.67 9.42
N LEU A 39 3.13 11.57 9.10
CA LEU A 39 4.49 11.32 9.57
C LEU A 39 5.49 12.37 9.01
N CYS A 40 5.31 12.79 7.76
CA CYS A 40 6.13 13.85 7.16
C CYS A 40 5.94 15.17 7.89
N TYR A 41 4.70 15.55 8.21
CA TYR A 41 4.42 16.73 9.03
C TYR A 41 5.02 16.65 10.43
N LEU A 42 4.88 15.51 11.10
CA LEU A 42 5.42 15.29 12.44
C LEU A 42 6.96 15.41 12.43
N THR A 43 7.63 14.82 11.45
CA THR A 43 9.11 14.89 11.38
C THR A 43 9.63 16.27 11.04
N GLU A 44 8.85 17.14 10.40
CA GLU A 44 9.22 18.51 10.10
C GLU A 44 9.28 19.39 11.36
N TYR A 45 8.35 19.19 12.32
CA TYR A 45 8.13 20.15 13.40
C TYR A 45 8.35 19.60 14.82
N GLN A 46 8.62 18.31 14.96
CA GLN A 46 8.76 17.67 16.26
C GLN A 46 10.21 17.59 16.76
N LYS A 47 10.38 17.23 18.04
CA LYS A 47 11.68 17.08 18.69
C LYS A 47 12.51 15.95 18.03
N LYS A 48 13.83 16.09 18.05
CA LYS A 48 14.77 15.10 17.48
C LYS A 48 14.53 13.67 17.95
N THR A 49 14.07 13.48 19.19
CA THR A 49 13.79 12.14 19.74
C THR A 49 12.65 11.47 19.02
N LEU A 50 11.51 12.18 18.85
CA LEU A 50 10.35 11.62 18.11
C LEU A 50 10.71 11.35 16.66
N ASN A 51 11.46 12.23 16.02
CA ASN A 51 11.95 12.03 14.66
C ASN A 51 12.79 10.75 14.53
N ARG A 52 13.67 10.48 15.49
CA ARG A 52 14.46 9.24 15.50
C ARG A 52 13.58 8.00 15.63
N LEU A 53 12.56 8.06 16.47
CA LEU A 53 11.61 6.94 16.65
C LEU A 53 10.81 6.69 15.37
N ILE A 54 10.26 7.73 14.75
CA ILE A 54 9.53 7.62 13.47
C ILE A 54 10.43 7.03 12.39
N ILE A 55 11.63 7.57 12.21
CA ILE A 55 12.58 7.10 11.21
C ILE A 55 12.99 5.65 11.49
N GLY A 56 13.22 5.28 12.75
CA GLY A 56 13.55 3.92 13.16
C GLY A 56 12.41 2.94 12.83
N PHE A 57 11.17 3.30 13.18
CA PHE A 57 9.99 2.51 12.84
C PHE A 57 9.82 2.33 11.32
N VAL A 58 9.90 3.41 10.56
CA VAL A 58 9.81 3.36 9.10
C VAL A 58 10.92 2.49 8.50
N SER A 59 12.15 2.62 9.00
CA SER A 59 13.27 1.80 8.54
C SER A 59 13.05 0.32 8.84
N LEU A 60 12.48 -0.01 10.01
CA LEU A 60 12.11 -1.37 10.36
C LEU A 60 11.04 -1.93 9.42
N MET A 61 9.96 -1.18 9.19
CA MET A 61 8.88 -1.61 8.29
C MET A 61 9.37 -1.88 6.86
N ARG A 62 10.30 -1.07 6.37
CA ARG A 62 10.88 -1.24 5.03
C ARG A 62 11.95 -2.33 4.94
N ALA A 63 12.50 -2.76 6.07
CA ALA A 63 13.47 -3.86 6.13
C ALA A 63 12.79 -5.25 6.18
N ILE A 64 11.55 -5.32 6.65
CA ILE A 64 10.78 -6.57 6.75
C ILE A 64 10.09 -6.85 5.41
N PRO A 65 10.12 -8.07 4.85
CA PRO A 65 9.28 -8.43 3.72
C PRO A 65 7.78 -8.30 4.08
N PHE A 66 6.99 -7.73 3.16
CA PHE A 66 5.54 -7.53 3.37
C PHE A 66 4.82 -8.79 3.86
N LEU A 67 5.10 -9.93 3.21
CA LEU A 67 4.51 -11.23 3.58
C LEU A 67 4.76 -11.59 5.05
N ILE A 68 5.98 -11.33 5.56
CA ILE A 68 6.32 -11.63 6.95
C ILE A 68 5.54 -10.72 7.91
N LEU A 69 5.34 -9.46 7.55
CA LEU A 69 4.50 -8.56 8.34
C LEU A 69 3.05 -9.04 8.40
N ALA A 70 2.47 -9.46 7.26
CA ALA A 70 1.12 -10.01 7.21
C ALA A 70 0.98 -11.28 8.08
N TYR A 71 1.96 -12.18 8.04
CA TYR A 71 2.02 -13.36 8.92
C TYR A 71 2.10 -13.00 10.40
N LEU A 72 2.94 -12.03 10.76
CA LEU A 72 3.06 -11.59 12.16
C LEU A 72 1.75 -11.04 12.70
N LEU A 73 1.02 -10.26 11.90
CA LEU A 73 -0.26 -9.71 12.32
C LEU A 73 -1.35 -10.79 12.42
N TYR A 74 -1.37 -11.75 11.51
CA TYR A 74 -2.43 -12.75 11.50
C TYR A 74 -2.16 -13.95 12.42
N TYR A 75 -0.94 -14.49 12.43
CA TYR A 75 -0.58 -15.67 13.23
C TYR A 75 0.18 -15.33 14.51
N GLY A 76 0.88 -14.19 14.56
CA GLY A 76 1.71 -13.79 15.70
C GLY A 76 0.91 -13.08 16.80
N LEU A 77 0.01 -12.15 16.45
CA LEU A 77 -0.79 -11.41 17.44
C LEU A 77 -1.69 -12.30 18.33
N PRO A 78 -2.27 -13.41 17.85
CA PRO A 78 -3.01 -14.31 18.71
C PRO A 78 -2.19 -14.89 19.87
N GLN A 79 -0.87 -15.00 19.74
CA GLN A 79 0.01 -15.48 20.81
C GLN A 79 0.07 -14.51 22.00
N VAL A 80 -0.28 -13.25 21.79
CA VAL A 80 -0.39 -12.22 22.83
C VAL A 80 -1.83 -11.83 23.14
N GLY A 81 -2.80 -12.66 22.70
CA GLY A 81 -4.22 -12.51 23.02
C GLY A 81 -5.00 -11.57 22.07
N ILE A 82 -4.41 -11.15 20.95
CA ILE A 82 -5.07 -10.27 19.96
C ILE A 82 -5.35 -11.08 18.69
N SER A 83 -6.61 -11.42 18.43
CA SER A 83 -7.01 -12.12 17.21
C SER A 83 -7.64 -11.15 16.22
N LEU A 84 -7.11 -11.13 15.01
CA LEU A 84 -7.65 -10.35 13.89
C LEU A 84 -8.22 -11.29 12.83
N GLU A 85 -9.31 -10.89 12.20
CA GLU A 85 -9.77 -11.57 10.99
C GLU A 85 -8.78 -11.38 9.84
N PRO A 86 -8.71 -12.34 8.89
CA PRO A 86 -7.75 -12.28 7.77
C PRO A 86 -7.77 -10.96 7.02
N TRP A 87 -8.97 -10.47 6.68
CA TRP A 87 -9.17 -9.20 5.99
C TRP A 87 -8.56 -8.02 6.76
N THR A 88 -8.91 -7.91 8.03
CA THR A 88 -8.43 -6.82 8.91
C THR A 88 -6.92 -6.88 9.10
N ALA A 89 -6.36 -8.06 9.33
CA ALA A 89 -4.92 -8.26 9.47
C ALA A 89 -4.17 -7.85 8.19
N GLY A 90 -4.68 -8.29 7.03
CA GLY A 90 -4.13 -7.94 5.72
C GLY A 90 -4.20 -6.45 5.42
N LEU A 91 -5.35 -5.83 5.68
CA LEU A 91 -5.54 -4.40 5.46
C LEU A 91 -4.61 -3.55 6.36
N ILE A 92 -4.49 -3.88 7.63
CA ILE A 92 -3.57 -3.22 8.57
C ILE A 92 -2.12 -3.39 8.11
N ALA A 93 -1.73 -4.60 7.67
CA ALA A 93 -0.40 -4.85 7.13
C ALA A 93 -0.10 -3.95 5.93
N LEU A 94 -1.01 -3.88 4.95
CA LEU A 94 -0.87 -3.01 3.77
C LEU A 94 -0.75 -1.53 4.16
N ILE A 95 -1.62 -1.04 5.05
CA ILE A 95 -1.63 0.36 5.48
C ILE A 95 -0.31 0.74 6.15
N ILE A 96 0.16 -0.06 7.11
CA ILE A 96 1.39 0.23 7.87
C ILE A 96 2.60 0.16 6.94
N TYR A 97 2.68 -0.89 6.12
CA TYR A 97 3.80 -1.13 5.21
C TYR A 97 3.90 -0.02 4.17
N HIS A 98 2.84 0.22 3.40
CA HIS A 98 2.85 1.23 2.35
C HIS A 98 2.85 2.66 2.90
N GLY A 99 2.29 2.89 4.08
CA GLY A 99 2.40 4.16 4.79
C GLY A 99 3.86 4.53 5.11
N ALA A 100 4.67 3.54 5.50
CA ALA A 100 6.10 3.73 5.72
C ALA A 100 6.86 4.08 4.41
N TYR A 101 6.49 3.45 3.29
CA TYR A 101 7.07 3.77 1.98
C TYR A 101 6.63 5.15 1.48
N PHE A 102 5.34 5.50 1.57
CA PHE A 102 4.86 6.83 1.20
C PHE A 102 5.53 7.93 2.01
N PHE A 103 5.70 7.72 3.33
CA PHE A 103 6.47 8.65 4.16
C PHE A 103 7.90 8.84 3.62
N GLU A 104 8.63 7.76 3.32
CA GLU A 104 10.03 7.89 2.87
C GLU A 104 10.13 8.52 1.48
N ILE A 105 9.17 8.26 0.58
CA ILE A 105 9.06 8.94 -0.71
C ILE A 105 8.89 10.45 -0.50
N LEU A 106 7.92 10.87 0.32
CA LEU A 106 7.68 12.28 0.62
C LEU A 106 8.89 12.93 1.31
N ARG A 107 9.48 12.24 2.28
CA ARG A 107 10.66 12.70 2.99
C ARG A 107 11.87 12.87 2.07
N SER A 108 12.04 12.01 1.07
CA SER A 108 13.10 12.14 0.08
C SER A 108 12.96 13.43 -0.74
N GLN A 109 11.74 13.75 -1.18
CA GLN A 109 11.45 15.00 -1.89
C GLN A 109 11.59 16.23 -0.99
N ARG A 110 11.20 16.08 0.29
CA ARG A 110 11.38 17.17 1.27
C ARG A 110 12.86 17.55 1.49
N ARG A 111 13.78 16.58 1.42
CA ARG A 111 15.24 16.84 1.58
C ARG A 111 15.83 17.66 0.45
N VAL A 112 15.30 17.55 -0.76
CA VAL A 112 15.77 18.32 -1.93
C VAL A 112 14.99 19.62 -2.14
N PHE A 113 13.89 19.81 -1.40
CA PHE A 113 13.08 21.04 -1.47
C PHE A 113 13.84 22.23 -0.89
N SER A 114 13.89 23.34 -1.63
CA SER A 114 14.65 24.54 -1.25
C SER A 114 14.15 25.17 0.06
N GLY A 115 15.06 25.44 0.98
CA GLY A 115 14.78 26.16 2.24
C GLY A 115 14.33 27.60 2.05
N GLY A 116 14.75 28.28 0.97
CA GLY A 116 14.42 29.68 0.72
C GLY A 116 12.93 29.97 0.64
N TYR A 117 12.11 29.05 0.12
CA TYR A 117 10.65 29.20 0.14
C TYR A 117 10.08 29.21 1.55
N ILE A 118 10.67 28.40 2.45
CA ILE A 118 10.24 28.33 3.84
C ILE A 118 10.66 29.60 4.58
N GLU A 119 11.89 30.07 4.38
CA GLU A 119 12.39 31.31 4.98
C GLU A 119 11.57 32.53 4.55
N ALA A 120 11.23 32.63 3.26
CA ALA A 120 10.36 33.69 2.76
C ALA A 120 8.96 33.65 3.39
N ALA A 121 8.38 32.45 3.55
CA ALA A 121 7.08 32.30 4.19
C ALA A 121 7.10 32.63 5.69
N VAL A 122 8.20 32.29 6.39
CA VAL A 122 8.41 32.69 7.79
C VAL A 122 8.53 34.20 7.91
N ALA A 123 9.26 34.87 7.02
CA ALA A 123 9.38 36.30 6.97
C ALA A 123 8.04 37.03 6.75
N GLN A 124 7.11 36.38 6.03
CA GLN A 124 5.73 36.86 5.84
C GLN A 124 4.77 36.50 6.99
N GLY A 125 5.25 35.86 8.06
CA GLY A 125 4.44 35.54 9.25
C GLY A 125 3.56 34.31 9.10
N PHE A 126 3.82 33.42 8.12
CA PHE A 126 3.04 32.17 8.00
C PHE A 126 3.31 31.23 9.18
N SER A 127 2.22 30.65 9.71
CA SER A 127 2.34 29.61 10.73
C SER A 127 2.93 28.30 10.14
N ARG A 128 3.54 27.45 10.99
CA ARG A 128 4.12 26.15 10.60
C ARG A 128 3.15 25.28 9.80
N TYR A 129 1.88 25.22 10.24
CA TYR A 129 0.86 24.46 9.54
C TYR A 129 0.55 25.04 8.15
N LYS A 130 0.45 26.38 8.02
CA LYS A 130 0.23 27.04 6.72
C LYS A 130 1.40 26.80 5.78
N ILE A 131 2.64 26.89 6.27
CA ILE A 131 3.84 26.59 5.47
C ILE A 131 3.80 25.14 4.96
N PHE A 132 3.55 24.19 5.86
CA PHE A 132 3.47 22.78 5.45
C PHE A 132 2.37 22.55 4.41
N ARG A 133 1.14 22.97 4.70
CA ARG A 133 -0.03 22.68 3.86
C ARG A 133 0.01 23.36 2.49
N HIS A 134 0.48 24.61 2.41
CA HIS A 134 0.38 25.41 1.19
C HIS A 134 1.69 25.55 0.41
N ILE A 135 2.82 25.26 1.04
CA ILE A 135 4.14 25.41 0.40
C ILE A 135 4.84 24.07 0.31
N ILE A 136 5.08 23.38 1.43
CA ILE A 136 5.86 22.13 1.42
C ILE A 136 5.07 21.01 0.74
N LEU A 137 3.90 20.67 1.27
CA LEU A 137 3.14 19.49 0.87
C LEU A 137 2.78 19.47 -0.63
N PRO A 138 2.24 20.54 -1.25
CA PRO A 138 1.91 20.51 -2.67
C PRO A 138 3.14 20.27 -3.56
N ASN A 139 4.27 20.90 -3.21
CA ASN A 139 5.49 20.76 -3.99
C ASN A 139 6.10 19.36 -3.87
N ILE A 140 6.19 18.81 -2.65
CA ILE A 140 6.74 17.45 -2.46
C ILE A 140 5.82 16.38 -3.04
N LEU A 141 4.49 16.55 -2.99
CA LEU A 141 3.54 15.65 -3.62
C LEU A 141 3.70 15.64 -5.14
N SER A 142 3.74 16.82 -5.76
CA SER A 142 3.94 16.93 -7.22
C SER A 142 5.25 16.28 -7.67
N SER A 143 6.35 16.55 -6.95
CA SER A 143 7.65 15.94 -7.25
C SER A 143 7.71 14.44 -6.98
N ALA A 144 6.86 13.93 -6.09
CA ALA A 144 6.80 12.53 -5.70
C ALA A 144 5.92 11.67 -6.62
N LEU A 145 5.09 12.27 -7.49
CA LEU A 145 4.10 11.55 -8.31
C LEU A 145 4.65 10.31 -9.02
N PRO A 146 5.81 10.35 -9.72
CA PRO A 146 6.31 9.15 -10.40
C PRO A 146 6.68 8.02 -9.44
N LEU A 147 7.26 8.36 -8.28
CA LEU A 147 7.63 7.37 -7.24
C LEU A 147 6.39 6.82 -6.55
N MET A 148 5.37 7.65 -6.35
CA MET A 148 4.08 7.23 -5.78
C MET A 148 3.33 6.31 -6.73
N GLY A 149 3.30 6.59 -8.03
CA GLY A 149 2.70 5.70 -9.04
C GLY A 149 3.31 4.30 -8.99
N ASN A 150 4.65 4.22 -8.97
CA ASN A 150 5.32 2.93 -8.80
C ASN A 150 4.97 2.24 -7.47
N GLN A 151 4.89 3.00 -6.37
CA GLN A 151 4.52 2.44 -5.05
C GLN A 151 3.07 1.95 -5.02
N LEU A 152 2.15 2.58 -5.73
CA LEU A 152 0.77 2.11 -5.88
C LEU A 152 0.71 0.77 -6.61
N ILE A 153 1.50 0.59 -7.68
CA ILE A 153 1.57 -0.70 -8.39
C ILE A 153 2.14 -1.80 -7.48
N ILE A 154 3.14 -1.47 -6.65
CA ILE A 154 3.66 -2.42 -5.66
C ILE A 154 2.57 -2.77 -4.64
N CYS A 155 1.85 -1.78 -4.12
CA CYS A 155 0.74 -1.98 -3.17
C CYS A 155 -0.35 -2.90 -3.76
N LEU A 156 -0.73 -2.68 -5.01
CA LEU A 156 -1.67 -3.55 -5.71
C LEU A 156 -1.17 -5.00 -5.77
N LYS A 157 0.11 -5.21 -6.14
CA LYS A 157 0.70 -6.56 -6.24
C LYS A 157 0.85 -7.23 -4.88
N ASP A 158 1.11 -6.47 -3.83
CA ASP A 158 1.25 -7.00 -2.48
C ASP A 158 -0.08 -7.56 -1.93
N THR A 159 -1.25 -7.13 -2.44
CA THR A 159 -2.53 -7.76 -2.08
C THR A 159 -2.55 -9.26 -2.39
N ALA A 160 -1.85 -9.72 -3.44
CA ALA A 160 -1.77 -11.14 -3.83
C ALA A 160 -1.21 -12.04 -2.72
N PHE A 161 -0.30 -11.52 -1.88
CA PHE A 161 0.25 -12.27 -0.76
C PHE A 161 -0.77 -12.56 0.34
N LEU A 162 -1.88 -11.82 0.38
CA LEU A 162 -2.90 -12.00 1.41
C LEU A 162 -3.72 -13.27 1.21
N SER A 163 -3.68 -13.88 0.02
CA SER A 163 -4.25 -15.22 -0.23
C SER A 163 -3.70 -16.28 0.74
N ILE A 164 -2.45 -16.11 1.17
CA ILE A 164 -1.76 -17.05 2.09
C ILE A 164 -2.36 -17.00 3.50
N ILE A 165 -2.88 -15.84 3.91
CA ILE A 165 -3.64 -15.70 5.17
C ILE A 165 -5.15 -15.81 4.94
N THR A 166 -5.56 -16.50 3.88
CA THR A 166 -6.96 -16.82 3.53
C THR A 166 -7.86 -15.66 3.10
N VAL A 167 -7.30 -14.49 2.79
CA VAL A 167 -8.09 -13.39 2.19
C VAL A 167 -8.51 -13.78 0.77
N GLN A 168 -9.81 -13.63 0.48
CA GLN A 168 -10.41 -13.99 -0.81
C GLN A 168 -10.25 -12.84 -1.82
N GLU A 169 -9.09 -12.76 -2.47
CA GLU A 169 -8.73 -11.79 -3.51
C GLU A 169 -8.44 -12.52 -4.85
N ILE A 170 -7.95 -11.82 -5.88
CA ILE A 170 -7.74 -12.40 -7.22
C ILE A 170 -6.90 -13.68 -7.18
N THR A 171 -5.79 -13.70 -6.44
CA THR A 171 -4.89 -14.87 -6.35
C THR A 171 -5.55 -16.02 -5.61
N ALA A 172 -6.33 -15.75 -4.58
CA ALA A 172 -7.11 -16.75 -3.86
C ALA A 172 -8.17 -17.39 -4.78
N ALA A 173 -8.83 -16.60 -5.64
CA ALA A 173 -9.75 -17.12 -6.65
C ALA A 173 -9.04 -18.07 -7.62
N ALA A 174 -7.87 -17.69 -8.13
CA ALA A 174 -7.08 -18.55 -9.01
C ALA A 174 -6.61 -19.84 -8.31
N ASN A 175 -6.16 -19.75 -7.06
CA ASN A 175 -5.79 -20.90 -6.24
C ASN A 175 -6.96 -21.88 -6.04
N SER A 176 -8.17 -21.36 -5.76
CA SER A 176 -9.38 -22.17 -5.61
C SER A 176 -9.74 -22.90 -6.90
N VAL A 177 -9.70 -22.21 -8.04
CA VAL A 177 -9.98 -22.79 -9.35
C VAL A 177 -8.94 -23.87 -9.73
N GLN A 178 -7.66 -23.57 -9.51
CA GLN A 178 -6.59 -24.55 -9.72
C GLN A 178 -6.80 -25.81 -8.87
N ALA A 179 -7.10 -25.66 -7.59
CA ALA A 179 -7.24 -26.76 -6.66
C ALA A 179 -8.49 -27.64 -6.99
N THR A 180 -9.57 -27.01 -7.46
CA THR A 180 -10.85 -27.70 -7.75
C THR A 180 -10.85 -28.37 -9.11
N TYR A 181 -10.35 -27.70 -10.14
CA TYR A 181 -10.49 -28.12 -11.54
C TYR A 181 -9.17 -28.61 -12.19
N PHE A 182 -8.05 -28.50 -11.48
CA PHE A 182 -6.71 -28.89 -11.97
C PHE A 182 -6.29 -28.20 -13.28
N ILE A 183 -6.65 -26.92 -13.44
CA ILE A 183 -6.34 -26.06 -14.60
C ILE A 183 -5.47 -24.85 -14.21
N PRO A 184 -4.25 -25.05 -13.65
CA PRO A 184 -3.44 -23.95 -13.10
C PRO A 184 -3.11 -22.90 -14.16
N PHE A 185 -2.75 -23.30 -15.37
CA PHE A 185 -2.38 -22.38 -16.43
C PHE A 185 -3.48 -21.36 -16.72
N ASN A 186 -4.71 -21.83 -16.96
CA ASN A 186 -5.84 -20.95 -17.28
C ASN A 186 -6.22 -20.05 -16.09
N ALA A 187 -6.23 -20.60 -14.87
CA ALA A 187 -6.58 -19.84 -13.67
C ALA A 187 -5.59 -18.68 -13.42
N PHE A 188 -4.28 -18.96 -13.50
CA PHE A 188 -3.27 -17.91 -13.27
C PHE A 188 -3.12 -16.93 -14.43
N ILE A 189 -3.38 -17.33 -15.68
CA ILE A 189 -3.44 -16.37 -16.81
C ILE A 189 -4.54 -15.33 -16.59
N VAL A 190 -5.71 -15.75 -16.10
CA VAL A 190 -6.79 -14.81 -15.76
C VAL A 190 -6.35 -13.87 -14.64
N ALA A 191 -5.76 -14.39 -13.56
CA ALA A 191 -5.26 -13.57 -12.46
C ALA A 191 -4.20 -12.56 -12.94
N ILE A 192 -3.22 -13.00 -13.72
CA ILE A 192 -2.19 -12.13 -14.33
C ILE A 192 -2.85 -11.04 -15.17
N GLY A 193 -3.83 -11.40 -16.02
CA GLY A 193 -4.55 -10.46 -16.88
C GLY A 193 -5.28 -9.38 -16.07
N LEU A 194 -5.91 -9.75 -14.95
CA LEU A 194 -6.61 -8.81 -14.07
C LEU A 194 -5.64 -7.85 -13.38
N TYR A 195 -4.55 -8.35 -12.78
CA TYR A 195 -3.52 -7.49 -12.16
C TYR A 195 -2.86 -6.58 -13.19
N TRP A 196 -2.57 -7.10 -14.38
CA TRP A 196 -1.97 -6.32 -15.47
C TRP A 196 -2.89 -5.20 -15.94
N ALA A 197 -4.18 -5.48 -16.13
CA ALA A 197 -5.16 -4.46 -16.54
C ALA A 197 -5.25 -3.32 -15.53
N ILE A 198 -5.29 -3.63 -14.22
CA ILE A 198 -5.31 -2.60 -13.16
C ILE A 198 -3.99 -1.82 -13.16
N SER A 199 -2.85 -2.52 -13.31
CA SER A 199 -1.53 -1.86 -13.32
C SER A 199 -1.39 -0.87 -14.47
N ILE A 200 -1.85 -1.22 -15.70
CA ILE A 200 -1.86 -0.30 -16.83
C ILE A 200 -2.75 0.92 -16.54
N LEU A 201 -3.93 0.73 -15.95
CA LEU A 201 -4.81 1.85 -15.60
C LEU A 201 -4.12 2.80 -14.60
N LEU A 202 -3.34 2.28 -13.66
CA LEU A 202 -2.56 3.09 -12.72
C LEU A 202 -1.37 3.81 -13.37
N GLU A 203 -0.76 3.22 -14.40
CA GLU A 203 0.34 3.86 -15.15
C GLU A 203 -0.13 5.01 -16.05
N LEU A 204 -1.41 5.00 -16.44
CA LEU A 204 -2.00 6.05 -17.28
C LEU A 204 -2.50 7.27 -16.49
N LEU A 205 -2.53 7.20 -15.15
CA LEU A 205 -2.94 8.28 -14.24
C LEU A 205 -1.76 9.17 -13.86
#